data_a95096630676c158c9142474588bf25e
#
_entry.id   a95096630676c158c9142474588bf25e
#
_cell.length_a   1.000
_cell.length_b   1.000
_cell.length_c   1.000
_cell.angle_alpha   90.00
_cell.angle_beta   90.00
_cell.angle_gamma   90.00
#
_symmetry.space_group_name_H-M   'P 1'
#
loop_
_entity.id
_entity.type
_entity.pdbx_description
1 polymer ?
#
loop_
_entity_poly.entity_id
_entity_poly.type
_entity_poly.pdbx_seq_one_letter_code
_entity_poly.pdbx_strand_id
1 'polypeptide(L)'
;MRRLLPLLALAGCSGAQTPLDPWGVQAGHIATLSHVLFWGGGALFLVTMGFLALAILAPAGLRRAMGSHGFLIGAGIAFPVTVLTALLVYSLGVSRALTRPLSEAPLRIEIIGRQYWWEMRYPDLGEGAVTANALHLPAGREVELNLTSGDVIHSVWVPNLHGKMDMIPGRVNRQRLRADRTGTLRGQCTEFCGAQHALMAFDVVVQEPAEFEAWIARQRAPVPEPRTPEERRGMQVFGEAGCGACHAVRGTPWSARIAPDLSRVGSRATLAAGAIPNTHGNLAGWIAAPQDIKPGNAMPAYARSLEGSDLLALATWLGSLR
;
A
#
# COMPACT_ATOMS: atom_id res chain seq x y z
N MET A 1 -12.59 -24.98 35.80
CA MET A 1 -11.70 -25.14 34.65
C MET A 1 -12.38 -24.84 33.32
N ARG A 2 -12.81 -23.63 33.02
CA ARG A 2 -13.59 -23.37 31.77
C ARG A 2 -13.50 -21.93 31.25
N ARG A 3 -12.35 -21.23 31.27
CA ARG A 3 -12.23 -19.86 30.70
C ARG A 3 -10.83 -19.53 30.09
N LEU A 4 -10.08 -20.51 29.59
CA LEU A 4 -8.77 -20.26 28.93
C LEU A 4 -8.82 -20.39 27.38
N LEU A 5 -9.98 -20.57 26.78
CA LEU A 5 -10.12 -20.77 25.33
C LEU A 5 -10.11 -19.52 24.43
N PRO A 6 -10.32 -18.28 24.86
CA PRO A 6 -10.28 -17.15 23.90
C PRO A 6 -8.89 -16.64 23.54
N LEU A 7 -7.81 -17.04 24.21
CA LEU A 7 -6.45 -16.55 23.91
C LEU A 7 -5.77 -17.16 22.68
N LEU A 8 -6.30 -18.25 22.14
CA LEU A 8 -5.78 -18.93 20.95
C LEU A 8 -6.30 -18.35 19.62
N ALA A 9 -7.25 -17.41 19.64
CA ALA A 9 -7.86 -16.82 18.45
C ALA A 9 -7.12 -15.57 17.92
N LEU A 10 -5.98 -15.18 18.49
CA LEU A 10 -5.22 -14.00 18.09
C LEU A 10 -4.06 -14.31 17.12
N ALA A 11 -4.11 -15.43 16.40
CA ALA A 11 -3.10 -15.81 15.40
C ALA A 11 -3.28 -14.99 14.09
N GLY A 12 -3.10 -13.68 14.15
CA GLY A 12 -3.20 -12.74 13.03
C GLY A 12 -1.85 -12.21 12.54
N CYS A 13 -0.78 -13.04 12.53
CA CYS A 13 0.57 -12.59 12.16
C CYS A 13 0.92 -12.80 10.68
N SER A 14 -0.03 -13.23 9.84
CA SER A 14 0.16 -13.42 8.40
C SER A 14 -0.96 -12.73 7.62
N GLY A 15 -0.70 -12.38 6.35
CA GLY A 15 -1.69 -11.77 5.46
C GLY A 15 -1.10 -10.77 4.48
N ALA A 16 -1.92 -10.30 3.55
CA ALA A 16 -1.52 -9.40 2.46
C ALA A 16 -1.07 -8.00 2.94
N GLN A 17 -1.24 -7.67 4.22
CA GLN A 17 -0.93 -6.36 4.80
C GLN A 17 -0.40 -6.51 6.23
N THR A 18 0.69 -7.27 6.42
CA THR A 18 1.33 -7.44 7.73
C THR A 18 2.82 -7.13 7.70
N PRO A 19 3.37 -6.37 8.66
CA PRO A 19 4.80 -6.12 8.78
C PRO A 19 5.58 -7.32 9.35
N LEU A 20 4.89 -8.37 9.85
CA LEU A 20 5.51 -9.54 10.48
C LEU A 20 5.74 -10.70 9.49
N ASP A 21 5.27 -10.59 8.24
CA ASP A 21 5.57 -11.51 7.13
C ASP A 21 6.32 -10.76 6.02
N PRO A 22 7.64 -10.56 6.13
CA PRO A 22 8.41 -9.80 5.17
C PRO A 22 8.57 -10.56 3.85
N TRP A 23 8.32 -9.85 2.73
CA TRP A 23 8.46 -10.36 1.37
C TRP A 23 9.68 -9.77 0.66
N GLY A 24 10.47 -8.96 1.34
CA GLY A 24 11.67 -8.33 0.78
C GLY A 24 12.68 -7.96 1.84
N VAL A 25 13.87 -7.56 1.37
CA VAL A 25 15.04 -7.28 2.23
C VAL A 25 14.75 -6.18 3.25
N GLN A 26 14.12 -5.10 2.81
CA GLN A 26 13.85 -3.94 3.66
C GLN A 26 12.84 -4.26 4.75
N ALA A 27 11.76 -4.97 4.41
CA ALA A 27 10.79 -5.45 5.40
C ALA A 27 11.43 -6.45 6.37
N GLY A 28 12.38 -7.27 5.93
CA GLY A 28 13.15 -8.19 6.79
C GLY A 28 13.93 -7.45 7.89
N HIS A 29 14.59 -6.34 7.54
CA HIS A 29 15.27 -5.49 8.52
C HIS A 29 14.31 -4.86 9.52
N ILE A 30 13.14 -4.39 9.05
CA ILE A 30 12.10 -3.80 9.90
C ILE A 30 11.50 -4.86 10.84
N ALA A 31 11.20 -6.05 10.33
CA ALA A 31 10.67 -7.15 11.13
C ALA A 31 11.66 -7.59 12.24
N THR A 32 12.94 -7.68 11.90
CA THR A 32 13.99 -8.01 12.88
C THR A 32 14.07 -6.95 13.98
N LEU A 33 14.09 -5.67 13.62
CA LEU A 33 14.08 -4.58 14.60
C LEU A 33 12.80 -4.63 15.46
N SER A 34 11.64 -4.90 14.86
CA SER A 34 10.37 -5.04 15.60
C SER A 34 10.42 -6.18 16.61
N HIS A 35 11.00 -7.33 16.26
CA HIS A 35 11.19 -8.44 17.19
C HIS A 35 12.15 -8.08 18.33
N VAL A 36 13.26 -7.40 18.07
CA VAL A 36 14.18 -6.92 19.11
C VAL A 36 13.46 -5.99 20.08
N LEU A 37 12.69 -5.04 19.57
CA LEU A 37 11.92 -4.10 20.39
C LEU A 37 10.82 -4.78 21.19
N PHE A 38 10.08 -5.69 20.59
CA PHE A 38 8.97 -6.39 21.24
C PHE A 38 9.47 -7.32 22.36
N TRP A 39 10.41 -8.21 22.05
CA TRP A 39 10.91 -9.16 23.05
C TRP A 39 11.83 -8.50 24.09
N GLY A 40 12.69 -7.58 23.65
CA GLY A 40 13.54 -6.81 24.57
C GLY A 40 12.73 -5.90 25.49
N GLY A 41 11.77 -5.16 24.93
CA GLY A 41 10.86 -4.32 25.72
C GLY A 41 9.97 -5.13 26.66
N GLY A 42 9.47 -6.29 26.20
CA GLY A 42 8.71 -7.24 27.04
C GLY A 42 9.52 -7.77 28.21
N ALA A 43 10.78 -8.15 27.98
CA ALA A 43 11.68 -8.60 29.05
C ALA A 43 11.95 -7.48 30.07
N LEU A 44 12.25 -6.25 29.60
CA LEU A 44 12.44 -5.08 30.46
C LEU A 44 11.18 -4.75 31.25
N PHE A 45 10.01 -4.85 30.64
CA PHE A 45 8.73 -4.65 31.34
C PHE A 45 8.56 -5.67 32.47
N LEU A 46 8.80 -6.96 32.22
CA LEU A 46 8.69 -8.01 33.24
C LEU A 46 9.69 -7.80 34.39
N VAL A 47 10.93 -7.42 34.08
CA VAL A 47 11.94 -7.08 35.09
C VAL A 47 11.50 -5.90 35.94
N THR A 48 10.99 -4.84 35.31
CA THR A 48 10.50 -3.65 36.03
C THR A 48 9.29 -3.97 36.91
N MET A 49 8.34 -4.79 36.39
CA MET A 49 7.20 -5.27 37.21
C MET A 49 7.66 -6.17 38.36
N GLY A 50 8.70 -6.97 38.15
CA GLY A 50 9.34 -7.76 39.21
C GLY A 50 9.93 -6.86 40.30
N PHE A 51 10.68 -5.82 39.95
CA PHE A 51 11.18 -4.85 40.92
C PHE A 51 10.06 -4.11 41.65
N LEU A 52 8.99 -3.73 40.95
CA LEU A 52 7.83 -3.12 41.59
C LEU A 52 7.18 -4.07 42.60
N ALA A 53 6.97 -5.33 42.25
CA ALA A 53 6.43 -6.33 43.16
C ALA A 53 7.34 -6.54 44.38
N LEU A 54 8.65 -6.60 44.20
CA LEU A 54 9.63 -6.71 45.29
C LEU A 54 9.62 -5.45 46.18
N ALA A 55 9.49 -4.25 45.62
CA ALA A 55 9.41 -3.03 46.38
C ALA A 55 8.17 -2.96 47.28
N ILE A 56 7.06 -3.62 46.89
CA ILE A 56 5.81 -3.67 47.66
C ILE A 56 5.80 -4.84 48.66
N LEU A 57 6.19 -6.05 48.21
CA LEU A 57 5.95 -7.30 48.92
C LEU A 57 7.16 -7.84 49.67
N ALA A 58 8.38 -7.39 49.34
CA ALA A 58 9.59 -7.98 49.88
C ALA A 58 9.88 -7.56 51.35
N PRO A 59 10.64 -8.32 52.12
CA PRO A 59 11.10 -7.97 53.47
C PRO A 59 11.87 -6.65 53.50
N ALA A 60 11.83 -5.95 54.63
CA ALA A 60 12.45 -4.64 54.85
C ALA A 60 13.95 -4.57 54.48
N GLY A 61 14.70 -5.63 54.66
CA GLY A 61 16.11 -5.71 54.25
C GLY A 61 16.32 -5.54 52.75
N LEU A 62 15.57 -6.30 51.94
CA LEU A 62 15.64 -6.26 50.46
C LEU A 62 15.15 -4.91 49.92
N ARG A 63 14.05 -4.38 50.50
CA ARG A 63 13.53 -3.03 50.11
C ARG A 63 14.57 -1.93 50.40
N ARG A 64 15.30 -2.00 51.55
CA ARG A 64 16.37 -1.04 51.83
C ARG A 64 17.57 -1.18 50.86
N ALA A 65 17.94 -2.39 50.45
CA ALA A 65 18.98 -2.59 49.46
C ALA A 65 18.60 -2.01 48.09
N MET A 66 17.36 -2.21 47.65
CA MET A 66 16.83 -1.60 46.41
C MET A 66 16.69 -0.07 46.50
N GLY A 67 16.51 0.52 47.68
CA GLY A 67 16.53 1.95 47.94
C GLY A 67 17.93 2.55 48.07
N SER A 68 19.00 1.78 48.00
CA SER A 68 20.36 2.30 48.10
C SER A 68 20.73 3.17 46.87
N HIS A 69 21.58 4.20 47.10
CA HIS A 69 22.06 5.08 46.04
C HIS A 69 22.73 4.33 44.90
N GLY A 70 23.52 3.29 45.21
CA GLY A 70 24.18 2.47 44.21
C GLY A 70 23.22 1.72 43.32
N PHE A 71 22.16 1.11 43.90
CA PHE A 71 21.12 0.44 43.12
C PHE A 71 20.29 1.46 42.26
N LEU A 72 19.93 2.58 42.82
CA LEU A 72 19.14 3.62 42.11
C LEU A 72 19.92 4.21 40.93
N ILE A 73 21.22 4.50 41.11
CA ILE A 73 22.08 4.98 40.03
C ILE A 73 22.32 3.85 38.99
N GLY A 74 22.63 2.64 39.43
CA GLY A 74 22.90 1.51 38.56
C GLY A 74 21.70 1.09 37.72
N ALA A 75 20.57 0.81 38.36
CA ALA A 75 19.34 0.34 37.69
C ALA A 75 18.51 1.46 37.06
N GLY A 76 18.52 2.66 37.64
CA GLY A 76 17.70 3.79 37.18
C GLY A 76 18.39 4.72 36.20
N ILE A 77 19.72 4.74 36.14
CA ILE A 77 20.47 5.63 35.22
C ILE A 77 21.42 4.83 34.33
N ALA A 78 22.40 4.14 34.91
CA ALA A 78 23.45 3.51 34.11
C ALA A 78 22.91 2.43 33.19
N PHE A 79 22.03 1.56 33.67
CA PHE A 79 21.41 0.50 32.86
C PHE A 79 20.53 1.05 31.71
N PRO A 80 19.54 1.97 31.93
CA PRO A 80 18.76 2.54 30.84
C PRO A 80 19.62 3.29 29.81
N VAL A 81 20.60 4.07 30.25
CA VAL A 81 21.50 4.79 29.33
C VAL A 81 22.27 3.82 28.44
N THR A 82 22.82 2.73 29.02
CA THR A 82 23.55 1.72 28.26
C THR A 82 22.66 1.02 27.23
N VAL A 83 21.46 0.57 27.66
CA VAL A 83 20.51 -0.14 26.78
C VAL A 83 20.03 0.77 25.66
N LEU A 84 19.66 2.01 25.97
CA LEU A 84 19.15 2.96 24.97
C LEU A 84 20.26 3.38 23.99
N THR A 85 21.51 3.54 24.46
CA THR A 85 22.66 3.81 23.57
C THR A 85 22.93 2.64 22.64
N ALA A 86 22.93 1.42 23.14
CA ALA A 86 23.09 0.22 22.32
C ALA A 86 21.96 0.11 21.26
N LEU A 87 20.73 0.34 21.67
CA LEU A 87 19.57 0.34 20.78
C LEU A 87 19.65 1.46 19.73
N LEU A 88 20.10 2.64 20.10
CA LEU A 88 20.32 3.76 19.16
C LEU A 88 21.34 3.39 18.09
N VAL A 89 22.52 2.84 18.49
CA VAL A 89 23.55 2.42 17.53
C VAL A 89 23.03 1.33 16.59
N TYR A 90 22.32 0.36 17.14
CA TYR A 90 21.68 -0.70 16.34
C TYR A 90 20.65 -0.13 15.35
N SER A 91 19.76 0.75 15.80
CA SER A 91 18.72 1.38 14.95
C SER A 91 19.32 2.22 13.83
N LEU A 92 20.42 2.94 14.10
CA LEU A 92 21.15 3.69 13.06
C LEU A 92 21.76 2.74 12.01
N GLY A 93 22.25 1.57 12.43
CA GLY A 93 22.70 0.53 11.52
C GLY A 93 21.60 0.01 10.61
N VAL A 94 20.42 -0.27 11.18
CA VAL A 94 19.22 -0.68 10.41
C VAL A 94 18.78 0.43 9.45
N SER A 95 18.73 1.69 9.88
CA SER A 95 18.38 2.82 9.03
C SER A 95 19.31 2.95 7.81
N ARG A 96 20.61 2.75 8.01
CA ARG A 96 21.57 2.73 6.90
C ARG A 96 21.35 1.55 5.95
N ALA A 97 21.01 0.37 6.49
CA ALA A 97 20.71 -0.80 5.66
C ALA A 97 19.44 -0.61 4.81
N LEU A 98 18.41 0.06 5.35
CA LEU A 98 17.18 0.37 4.62
C LEU A 98 17.37 1.33 3.44
N THR A 99 18.35 2.23 3.53
CA THR A 99 18.62 3.23 2.49
C THR A 99 19.73 2.84 1.53
N ARG A 100 20.44 1.71 1.80
CA ARG A 100 21.52 1.23 0.95
C ARG A 100 20.99 0.70 -0.39
N PRO A 101 21.51 1.20 -1.52
CA PRO A 101 21.19 0.62 -2.83
C PRO A 101 21.60 -0.86 -2.91
N LEU A 102 20.76 -1.69 -3.51
CA LEU A 102 21.07 -3.09 -3.83
C LEU A 102 21.54 -3.22 -5.28
N SER A 103 21.22 -2.24 -6.14
CA SER A 103 21.58 -2.19 -7.55
C SER A 103 21.93 -0.76 -7.95
N GLU A 104 22.83 -0.62 -8.94
CA GLU A 104 23.16 0.66 -9.55
C GLU A 104 22.09 1.14 -10.53
N ALA A 105 21.30 0.20 -11.09
CA ALA A 105 20.24 0.48 -12.07
C ALA A 105 18.90 -0.13 -11.65
N PRO A 106 18.24 0.41 -10.61
CA PRO A 106 16.92 -0.04 -10.21
C PRO A 106 15.89 0.31 -11.29
N LEU A 107 14.81 -0.48 -11.38
CA LEU A 107 13.63 -0.10 -12.16
C LEU A 107 12.94 1.09 -11.49
N ARG A 108 12.75 2.19 -12.22
CA ARG A 108 12.02 3.35 -11.69
C ARG A 108 10.52 3.21 -11.90
N ILE A 109 9.77 3.49 -10.84
CA ILE A 109 8.31 3.53 -10.86
C ILE A 109 7.89 4.83 -10.20
N GLU A 110 7.09 5.63 -10.88
CA GLU A 110 6.50 6.84 -10.32
C GLU A 110 5.12 6.50 -9.76
N ILE A 111 4.88 6.90 -8.50
CA ILE A 111 3.57 6.81 -7.87
C ILE A 111 3.12 8.21 -7.52
N ILE A 112 1.96 8.60 -8.03
CA ILE A 112 1.35 9.90 -7.79
C ILE A 112 0.05 9.67 -7.02
N GLY A 113 0.02 10.17 -5.76
CA GLY A 113 -1.19 10.17 -4.94
C GLY A 113 -2.15 11.27 -5.39
N ARG A 114 -3.43 10.95 -5.50
CA ARG A 114 -4.53 11.88 -5.77
C ARG A 114 -5.72 11.53 -4.90
N GLN A 115 -6.55 12.46 -4.57
CA GLN A 115 -7.79 12.22 -3.81
C GLN A 115 -8.87 11.60 -4.71
N TYR A 116 -9.20 10.25 -4.63
CA TYR A 116 -8.63 9.27 -3.67
C TYR A 116 -8.22 8.03 -4.46
N TRP A 117 -7.14 8.08 -5.23
CA TRP A 117 -6.63 7.00 -6.07
C TRP A 117 -5.13 7.16 -6.31
N TRP A 118 -4.50 6.14 -6.90
CA TRP A 118 -3.08 6.08 -7.15
C TRP A 118 -2.80 5.95 -8.64
N GLU A 119 -1.99 6.84 -9.19
CA GLU A 119 -1.46 6.72 -10.54
C GLU A 119 -0.05 6.11 -10.46
N MET A 120 0.21 5.05 -11.24
CA MET A 120 1.51 4.38 -11.31
C MET A 120 2.02 4.41 -12.74
N ARG A 121 3.25 4.91 -12.92
CA ARG A 121 3.93 5.04 -14.21
C ARG A 121 5.26 4.32 -14.16
N TYR A 122 5.65 3.70 -15.27
CA TYR A 122 6.89 2.95 -15.45
C TYR A 122 7.74 3.64 -16.54
N PRO A 123 8.41 4.77 -16.28
CA PRO A 123 9.05 5.61 -17.30
C PRO A 123 10.15 4.88 -18.06
N ASP A 124 10.89 3.98 -17.41
CA ASP A 124 11.97 3.21 -18.05
C ASP A 124 11.47 2.15 -19.04
N LEU A 125 10.17 1.83 -19.03
CA LEU A 125 9.58 0.76 -19.84
C LEU A 125 8.78 1.27 -21.03
N GLY A 126 8.94 2.56 -21.37
CA GLY A 126 8.37 3.20 -22.54
C GLY A 126 7.01 3.87 -22.31
N GLU A 127 6.63 4.67 -23.30
CA GLU A 127 5.36 5.38 -23.25
C GLU A 127 4.18 4.44 -23.08
N GLY A 128 3.28 4.83 -22.20
CA GLY A 128 2.03 4.12 -21.96
C GLY A 128 2.09 2.98 -20.97
N ALA A 129 3.20 2.68 -20.36
CA ALA A 129 3.25 1.82 -19.20
C ALA A 129 2.69 2.55 -17.96
N VAL A 130 1.36 2.74 -17.95
CA VAL A 130 0.61 3.44 -16.89
C VAL A 130 -0.53 2.56 -16.39
N THR A 131 -0.74 2.55 -15.07
CA THR A 131 -1.89 1.89 -14.46
C THR A 131 -2.42 2.72 -13.29
N ALA A 132 -3.53 2.30 -12.70
CA ALA A 132 -4.09 2.94 -11.51
C ALA A 132 -4.51 1.90 -10.47
N ASN A 133 -4.18 2.19 -9.20
CA ASN A 133 -4.54 1.39 -8.03
C ASN A 133 -4.02 -0.06 -8.04
N ALA A 134 -3.04 -0.38 -8.91
CA ALA A 134 -2.37 -1.66 -8.96
C ALA A 134 -0.88 -1.45 -9.28
N LEU A 135 -0.01 -1.68 -8.30
CA LEU A 135 1.44 -1.62 -8.44
C LEU A 135 1.96 -3.01 -8.83
N HIS A 136 2.56 -3.13 -10.00
CA HIS A 136 3.18 -4.37 -10.46
C HIS A 136 4.69 -4.32 -10.28
N LEU A 137 5.27 -5.37 -9.71
CA LEU A 137 6.69 -5.46 -9.38
C LEU A 137 7.27 -6.78 -9.92
N PRO A 138 8.45 -6.76 -10.55
CA PRO A 138 9.19 -7.98 -10.84
C PRO A 138 9.85 -8.54 -9.58
N ALA A 139 9.70 -9.82 -9.31
CA ALA A 139 10.36 -10.49 -8.21
C ALA A 139 11.90 -10.46 -8.37
N GLY A 140 12.62 -10.32 -7.26
CA GLY A 140 14.09 -10.35 -7.22
C GLY A 140 14.80 -9.11 -7.77
N ARG A 141 14.10 -8.17 -8.41
CA ARG A 141 14.67 -6.93 -8.95
C ARG A 141 14.46 -5.76 -8.01
N GLU A 142 15.49 -4.95 -7.77
CA GLU A 142 15.35 -3.69 -7.04
C GLU A 142 14.53 -2.69 -7.86
N VAL A 143 13.59 -2.02 -7.21
CA VAL A 143 12.81 -0.91 -7.75
C VAL A 143 13.05 0.35 -6.93
N GLU A 144 13.07 1.49 -7.60
CA GLU A 144 13.05 2.81 -6.98
C GLU A 144 11.69 3.45 -7.23
N LEU A 145 10.93 3.63 -6.15
CA LEU A 145 9.66 4.34 -6.17
C LEU A 145 9.93 5.83 -6.04
N ASN A 146 9.53 6.60 -7.04
CA ASN A 146 9.49 8.06 -7.02
C ASN A 146 8.08 8.48 -6.60
N LEU A 147 7.95 9.02 -5.40
CA LEU A 147 6.69 9.25 -4.70
C LEU A 147 6.39 10.74 -4.65
N THR A 148 5.26 11.15 -5.21
CA THR A 148 4.79 12.54 -5.18
C THR A 148 3.27 12.61 -5.07
N SER A 149 2.74 13.78 -4.79
CA SER A 149 1.31 14.03 -4.71
C SER A 149 0.88 15.08 -5.72
N GLY A 150 -0.31 14.90 -6.29
CA GLY A 150 -0.96 15.87 -7.17
C GLY A 150 -1.89 16.85 -6.44
N ASP A 151 -2.13 16.67 -5.14
CA ASP A 151 -3.08 17.47 -4.36
C ASP A 151 -2.63 17.65 -2.90
N VAL A 152 -3.09 16.82 -1.97
CA VAL A 152 -2.73 16.86 -0.54
C VAL A 152 -1.61 15.88 -0.21
N ILE A 153 -1.11 15.88 1.01
CA ILE A 153 -0.15 14.87 1.46
C ILE A 153 -0.85 13.51 1.53
N HIS A 154 -0.20 12.49 0.96
CA HIS A 154 -0.52 11.07 1.09
C HIS A 154 0.70 10.33 1.65
N SER A 155 0.59 9.04 1.93
CA SER A 155 1.74 8.20 2.27
C SER A 155 1.56 6.80 1.70
N VAL A 156 2.57 6.30 1.00
CA VAL A 156 2.61 4.91 0.53
C VAL A 156 3.10 4.00 1.63
N TRP A 157 2.38 2.93 1.89
CA TRP A 157 2.82 1.88 2.80
C TRP A 157 2.41 0.49 2.30
N VAL A 158 3.39 -0.35 2.09
CA VAL A 158 3.24 -1.79 1.82
C VAL A 158 4.03 -2.52 2.90
N PRO A 159 3.40 -2.88 4.03
CA PRO A 159 4.12 -3.33 5.23
C PRO A 159 4.99 -4.56 5.02
N ASN A 160 4.60 -5.46 4.12
CA ASN A 160 5.40 -6.64 3.75
C ASN A 160 6.68 -6.31 2.95
N LEU A 161 6.84 -5.08 2.42
CA LEU A 161 7.97 -4.69 1.58
C LEU A 161 8.85 -3.63 2.22
N HIS A 162 8.25 -2.61 2.86
CA HIS A 162 9.00 -1.49 3.43
C HIS A 162 8.19 -0.74 4.50
N GLY A 163 8.83 0.20 5.20
CA GLY A 163 8.15 1.23 6.00
C GLY A 163 7.37 2.22 5.13
N LYS A 164 6.57 3.09 5.75
CA LYS A 164 5.83 4.14 5.03
C LYS A 164 6.75 5.23 4.47
N MET A 165 6.31 5.89 3.39
CA MET A 165 6.97 7.08 2.83
C MET A 165 5.92 8.10 2.43
N ASP A 166 6.06 9.32 2.95
CA ASP A 166 5.13 10.42 2.68
C ASP A 166 5.30 10.95 1.26
N MET A 167 4.18 11.34 0.65
CA MET A 167 4.08 11.90 -0.69
C MET A 167 3.62 13.35 -0.57
N ILE A 168 4.56 14.28 -0.73
CA ILE A 168 4.34 15.70 -0.45
C ILE A 168 4.19 16.44 -1.79
N PRO A 169 3.14 17.29 -1.94
CA PRO A 169 2.99 18.12 -3.14
C PRO A 169 4.24 18.96 -3.43
N GLY A 170 4.66 18.98 -4.70
CA GLY A 170 5.85 19.71 -5.15
C GLY A 170 7.19 19.08 -4.77
N ARG A 171 7.21 17.92 -4.12
CA ARG A 171 8.42 17.17 -3.75
C ARG A 171 8.36 15.74 -4.27
N VAL A 172 9.51 15.20 -4.67
CA VAL A 172 9.67 13.78 -5.01
C VAL A 172 10.48 13.11 -3.90
N ASN A 173 9.85 12.25 -3.14
CA ASN A 173 10.51 11.34 -2.20
C ASN A 173 10.86 10.03 -2.91
N ARG A 174 11.97 9.40 -2.51
CA ARG A 174 12.45 8.17 -3.13
C ARG A 174 12.48 7.05 -2.09
N GLN A 175 11.97 5.89 -2.49
CA GLN A 175 12.00 4.69 -1.66
C GLN A 175 12.47 3.52 -2.52
N ARG A 176 13.49 2.81 -2.06
CA ARG A 176 14.01 1.62 -2.75
C ARG A 176 13.56 0.37 -2.03
N LEU A 177 13.12 -0.61 -2.79
CA LEU A 177 12.69 -1.90 -2.25
C LEU A 177 12.93 -3.02 -3.26
N ARG A 178 12.96 -4.25 -2.76
CA ARG A 178 12.98 -5.47 -3.56
C ARG A 178 12.00 -6.46 -2.97
N ALA A 179 11.10 -6.97 -3.79
CA ALA A 179 10.20 -8.06 -3.44
C ALA A 179 10.81 -9.38 -3.89
N ASP A 180 10.98 -10.33 -2.97
CA ASP A 180 11.65 -11.62 -3.22
C ASP A 180 10.66 -12.80 -3.36
N ARG A 181 9.34 -12.55 -3.19
CA ARG A 181 8.28 -13.57 -3.28
C ARG A 181 7.19 -13.07 -4.21
N THR A 182 6.67 -13.96 -5.06
CA THR A 182 5.53 -13.68 -5.95
C THR A 182 4.20 -13.79 -5.23
N GLY A 183 3.20 -13.06 -5.71
CA GLY A 183 1.84 -13.04 -5.18
C GLY A 183 1.25 -11.64 -5.08
N THR A 184 0.16 -11.50 -4.36
CA THR A 184 -0.55 -10.23 -4.20
C THR A 184 -0.53 -9.75 -2.75
N LEU A 185 -0.09 -8.51 -2.58
CA LEU A 185 -0.09 -7.77 -1.33
C LEU A 185 -1.04 -6.57 -1.44
N ARG A 186 -1.27 -5.90 -0.32
CA ARG A 186 -2.08 -4.68 -0.25
C ARG A 186 -1.24 -3.52 0.24
N GLY A 187 -1.29 -2.40 -0.50
CA GLY A 187 -0.80 -1.11 -0.06
C GLY A 187 -1.94 -0.22 0.44
N GLN A 188 -1.61 0.74 1.30
CA GLN A 188 -2.57 1.64 1.93
C GLN A 188 -2.01 3.06 2.00
N CYS A 189 -2.91 4.06 1.91
CA CYS A 189 -2.59 5.42 2.33
C CYS A 189 -2.49 5.47 3.86
N THR A 190 -1.37 5.99 4.38
CA THR A 190 -1.09 6.06 5.82
C THR A 190 -0.81 7.48 6.31
N GLU A 191 -1.19 8.49 5.52
CA GLU A 191 -1.26 9.88 5.94
C GLU A 191 -2.65 10.43 5.64
N PHE A 192 -3.30 11.07 6.62
CA PHE A 192 -4.67 11.55 6.47
C PHE A 192 -4.79 12.50 5.27
N CYS A 193 -5.57 12.10 4.28
CA CYS A 193 -5.72 12.82 3.01
C CYS A 193 -7.15 13.32 2.73
N GLY A 194 -8.07 13.16 3.69
CA GLY A 194 -9.46 13.61 3.57
C GLY A 194 -10.50 12.49 3.74
N ALA A 195 -11.73 12.73 3.27
CA ALA A 195 -12.91 11.92 3.57
C ALA A 195 -12.77 10.42 3.25
N GLN A 196 -12.02 10.06 2.20
CA GLN A 196 -11.85 8.67 1.77
C GLN A 196 -10.45 8.10 2.07
N HIS A 197 -9.75 8.68 3.04
CA HIS A 197 -8.45 8.19 3.48
C HIS A 197 -8.45 6.68 3.79
N ALA A 198 -9.41 6.19 4.53
CA ALA A 198 -9.53 4.78 4.91
C ALA A 198 -9.81 3.85 3.71
N LEU A 199 -10.39 4.36 2.62
CA LEU A 199 -10.70 3.63 1.40
C LEU A 199 -9.72 3.95 0.26
N MET A 200 -8.52 4.42 0.56
CA MET A 200 -7.48 4.69 -0.42
C MET A 200 -6.37 3.64 -0.33
N ALA A 201 -6.64 2.48 -0.90
CA ALA A 201 -5.72 1.36 -0.98
C ALA A 201 -5.32 1.07 -2.44
N PHE A 202 -4.41 0.11 -2.62
CA PHE A 202 -4.01 -0.40 -3.93
C PHE A 202 -3.51 -1.84 -3.81
N ASP A 203 -3.65 -2.59 -4.90
CA ASP A 203 -3.07 -3.93 -5.00
C ASP A 203 -1.59 -3.83 -5.35
N VAL A 204 -0.77 -4.73 -4.79
CA VAL A 204 0.64 -4.88 -5.14
C VAL A 204 0.85 -6.28 -5.67
N VAL A 205 1.09 -6.40 -6.97
CA VAL A 205 1.22 -7.68 -7.66
C VAL A 205 2.69 -7.94 -7.94
N VAL A 206 3.28 -8.86 -7.21
CA VAL A 206 4.67 -9.29 -7.43
C VAL A 206 4.65 -10.50 -8.35
N GLN A 207 5.33 -10.40 -9.48
CA GLN A 207 5.29 -11.38 -10.58
C GLN A 207 6.69 -11.89 -10.89
N GLU A 208 6.77 -13.10 -11.43
CA GLU A 208 8.00 -13.58 -12.07
C GLU A 208 8.44 -12.59 -13.16
N PRO A 209 9.75 -12.41 -13.40
CA PRO A 209 10.25 -11.45 -14.39
C PRO A 209 9.61 -11.57 -15.77
N ALA A 210 9.41 -12.77 -16.28
CA ALA A 210 8.79 -13.00 -17.59
C ALA A 210 7.31 -12.59 -17.62
N GLU A 211 6.57 -12.82 -16.54
CA GLU A 211 5.17 -12.41 -16.41
C GLU A 211 5.04 -10.88 -16.31
N PHE A 212 5.98 -10.24 -15.60
CA PHE A 212 6.05 -8.80 -15.51
C PHE A 212 6.30 -8.15 -16.87
N GLU A 213 7.27 -8.66 -17.66
CA GLU A 213 7.53 -8.18 -19.03
C GLU A 213 6.32 -8.39 -19.95
N ALA A 214 5.64 -9.53 -19.85
CA ALA A 214 4.41 -9.76 -20.59
C ALA A 214 3.28 -8.81 -20.17
N TRP A 215 3.19 -8.49 -18.87
CA TRP A 215 2.24 -7.51 -18.38
C TRP A 215 2.55 -6.11 -18.93
N ILE A 216 3.80 -5.65 -18.91
CA ILE A 216 4.23 -4.37 -19.50
C ILE A 216 3.88 -4.30 -20.98
N ALA A 217 4.15 -5.36 -21.73
CA ALA A 217 3.81 -5.41 -23.15
C ALA A 217 2.30 -5.19 -23.38
N ARG A 218 1.45 -5.83 -22.56
CA ARG A 218 -0.01 -5.60 -22.59
C ARG A 218 -0.39 -4.17 -22.22
N GLN A 219 0.24 -3.57 -21.20
CA GLN A 219 -0.05 -2.18 -20.81
C GLN A 219 0.23 -1.21 -21.95
N ARG A 220 1.26 -1.44 -22.75
CA ARG A 220 1.67 -0.58 -23.87
C ARG A 220 0.86 -0.79 -25.14
N ALA A 221 0.27 -1.95 -25.33
CA ALA A 221 -0.52 -2.24 -26.52
C ALA A 221 -1.79 -1.39 -26.59
N PRO A 222 -2.30 -1.03 -27.78
CA PRO A 222 -3.63 -0.48 -27.94
C PRO A 222 -4.69 -1.38 -27.30
N VAL A 223 -5.81 -0.80 -26.88
CA VAL A 223 -6.95 -1.60 -26.42
C VAL A 223 -7.57 -2.38 -27.59
N PRO A 224 -8.15 -3.57 -27.33
CA PRO A 224 -8.84 -4.31 -28.37
C PRO A 224 -10.06 -3.52 -28.89
N GLU A 225 -10.31 -3.64 -30.19
CA GLU A 225 -11.53 -3.11 -30.80
C GLU A 225 -12.78 -3.81 -30.23
N PRO A 226 -13.89 -3.10 -30.07
CA PRO A 226 -15.16 -3.67 -29.60
C PRO A 226 -15.66 -4.78 -30.55
N ARG A 227 -15.89 -5.98 -29.99
CA ARG A 227 -16.24 -7.19 -30.76
C ARG A 227 -17.74 -7.37 -30.90
N THR A 228 -18.52 -7.00 -29.87
CA THR A 228 -19.97 -7.22 -29.84
C THR A 228 -20.73 -5.91 -30.09
N PRO A 229 -22.01 -5.97 -30.48
CA PRO A 229 -22.85 -4.76 -30.56
C PRO A 229 -22.94 -4.01 -29.22
N GLU A 230 -22.98 -4.75 -28.13
CA GLU A 230 -23.03 -4.18 -26.78
C GLU A 230 -21.73 -3.45 -26.40
N GLU A 231 -20.56 -4.04 -26.70
CA GLU A 231 -19.27 -3.36 -26.51
C GLU A 231 -19.17 -2.08 -27.37
N ARG A 232 -19.65 -2.13 -28.62
CA ARG A 232 -19.70 -0.93 -29.48
C ARG A 232 -20.61 0.15 -28.91
N ARG A 233 -21.78 -0.24 -28.39
CA ARG A 233 -22.67 0.72 -27.71
C ARG A 233 -22.01 1.29 -26.47
N GLY A 234 -21.33 0.46 -25.66
CA GLY A 234 -20.59 0.92 -24.48
C GLY A 234 -19.49 1.93 -24.80
N MET A 235 -18.70 1.68 -25.87
CA MET A 235 -17.70 2.63 -26.35
C MET A 235 -18.34 3.96 -26.83
N GLN A 236 -19.46 3.88 -27.51
CA GLN A 236 -20.22 5.06 -27.95
C GLN A 236 -20.73 5.87 -26.74
N VAL A 237 -21.35 5.20 -25.76
CA VAL A 237 -21.84 5.80 -24.51
C VAL A 237 -20.70 6.50 -23.74
N PHE A 238 -19.49 5.90 -23.72
CA PHE A 238 -18.33 6.52 -23.09
C PHE A 238 -18.01 7.89 -23.68
N GLY A 239 -18.09 8.03 -25.01
CA GLY A 239 -17.92 9.30 -25.70
C GLY A 239 -19.07 10.27 -25.44
N GLU A 240 -20.30 9.81 -25.60
CA GLU A 240 -21.55 10.63 -25.46
C GLU A 240 -21.72 11.18 -24.04
N ALA A 241 -21.40 10.36 -23.02
CA ALA A 241 -21.47 10.73 -21.60
C ALA A 241 -20.27 11.58 -21.14
N GLY A 242 -19.30 11.89 -22.02
CA GLY A 242 -18.16 12.74 -21.71
C GLY A 242 -17.10 12.10 -20.79
N CYS A 243 -17.07 10.78 -20.62
CA CYS A 243 -16.12 10.09 -19.76
C CYS A 243 -14.65 10.35 -20.18
N GLY A 244 -14.42 10.49 -21.51
CA GLY A 244 -13.12 10.80 -22.10
C GLY A 244 -12.55 12.18 -21.76
N ALA A 245 -13.36 13.10 -21.18
CA ALA A 245 -12.87 14.38 -20.68
C ALA A 245 -11.96 14.23 -19.44
N CYS A 246 -12.11 13.13 -18.71
CA CYS A 246 -11.32 12.84 -17.50
C CYS A 246 -10.42 11.61 -17.64
N HIS A 247 -10.89 10.58 -18.35
CA HIS A 247 -10.24 9.28 -18.47
C HIS A 247 -9.56 9.09 -19.83
N ALA A 248 -8.37 8.48 -19.80
CA ALA A 248 -7.72 7.99 -21.01
C ALA A 248 -8.11 6.53 -21.30
N VAL A 249 -8.21 6.21 -22.60
CA VAL A 249 -8.29 4.84 -23.14
C VAL A 249 -7.36 4.75 -24.35
N ARG A 250 -6.32 3.96 -24.25
CA ARG A 250 -5.24 3.89 -25.26
C ARG A 250 -5.73 3.38 -26.62
N GLY A 251 -5.26 4.03 -27.68
CA GLY A 251 -5.68 3.71 -29.04
C GLY A 251 -7.02 4.33 -29.44
N THR A 252 -7.60 5.14 -28.57
CA THR A 252 -8.80 5.94 -28.86
C THR A 252 -8.47 7.45 -28.80
N PRO A 253 -9.38 8.34 -29.21
CA PRO A 253 -9.17 9.78 -29.10
C PRO A 253 -9.08 10.30 -27.65
N TRP A 254 -9.44 9.51 -26.64
CA TRP A 254 -9.51 9.92 -25.25
C TRP A 254 -8.15 9.74 -24.56
N SER A 255 -7.52 10.86 -24.22
CA SER A 255 -6.16 10.90 -23.65
C SER A 255 -6.04 11.72 -22.36
N ALA A 256 -7.17 12.10 -21.74
CA ALA A 256 -7.17 12.89 -20.50
C ALA A 256 -6.57 12.12 -19.33
N ARG A 257 -5.87 12.84 -18.42
CA ARG A 257 -5.16 12.27 -17.26
C ARG A 257 -5.61 12.88 -15.94
N ILE A 258 -6.85 13.38 -15.88
CA ILE A 258 -7.46 13.93 -14.66
C ILE A 258 -7.87 12.80 -13.72
N ALA A 259 -8.32 11.69 -14.30
CA ALA A 259 -8.79 10.50 -13.61
C ALA A 259 -7.98 9.25 -14.06
N PRO A 260 -8.19 8.07 -13.44
CA PRO A 260 -7.50 6.84 -13.81
C PRO A 260 -7.52 6.51 -15.30
N ASP A 261 -6.39 6.13 -15.88
CA ASP A 261 -6.34 5.50 -17.20
C ASP A 261 -7.15 4.20 -17.16
N LEU A 262 -8.08 4.01 -18.07
CA LEU A 262 -9.01 2.88 -18.13
C LEU A 262 -8.60 1.82 -19.16
N SER A 263 -7.49 1.99 -19.87
CA SER A 263 -7.06 1.11 -20.97
C SER A 263 -7.00 -0.37 -20.59
N ARG A 264 -6.79 -0.69 -19.33
CA ARG A 264 -6.73 -2.07 -18.81
C ARG A 264 -7.60 -2.24 -17.55
N VAL A 265 -8.70 -1.49 -17.45
CA VAL A 265 -9.57 -1.53 -16.26
C VAL A 265 -10.17 -2.92 -16.05
N GLY A 266 -10.51 -3.65 -17.12
CA GLY A 266 -11.03 -5.01 -17.04
C GLY A 266 -10.05 -6.05 -16.49
N SER A 267 -8.74 -5.73 -16.43
CA SER A 267 -7.72 -6.62 -15.85
C SER A 267 -7.47 -6.37 -14.36
N ARG A 268 -8.00 -5.28 -13.78
CA ARG A 268 -7.78 -4.97 -12.35
C ARG A 268 -8.60 -5.89 -11.47
N ALA A 269 -8.04 -6.30 -10.34
CA ALA A 269 -8.77 -7.13 -9.36
C ALA A 269 -9.83 -6.31 -8.61
N THR A 270 -9.56 -5.01 -8.40
CA THR A 270 -10.41 -4.13 -7.60
C THR A 270 -10.71 -2.81 -8.33
N LEU A 271 -11.80 -2.16 -7.91
CA LEU A 271 -12.23 -0.83 -8.31
C LEU A 271 -12.15 0.15 -7.12
N ALA A 272 -12.32 1.44 -7.40
CA ALA A 272 -12.41 2.50 -6.39
C ALA A 272 -11.24 2.52 -5.39
N ALA A 273 -10.01 2.26 -5.85
CA ALA A 273 -8.80 2.16 -5.02
C ALA A 273 -8.88 1.06 -3.95
N GLY A 274 -9.21 -0.16 -4.37
CA GLY A 274 -9.26 -1.33 -3.51
C GLY A 274 -10.51 -1.43 -2.62
N ALA A 275 -11.55 -0.63 -2.90
CA ALA A 275 -12.77 -0.61 -2.08
C ALA A 275 -13.74 -1.76 -2.43
N ILE A 276 -13.85 -2.13 -3.69
CA ILE A 276 -14.77 -3.17 -4.16
C ILE A 276 -14.11 -4.09 -5.21
N PRO A 277 -14.52 -5.37 -5.30
CA PRO A 277 -14.06 -6.27 -6.36
C PRO A 277 -14.46 -5.76 -7.75
N ASN A 278 -13.62 -6.01 -8.77
CA ASN A 278 -13.92 -5.67 -10.15
C ASN A 278 -14.79 -6.76 -10.80
N THR A 279 -16.08 -6.64 -10.65
CA THR A 279 -17.09 -7.45 -11.34
C THR A 279 -17.89 -6.55 -12.27
N HIS A 280 -18.58 -7.13 -13.27
CA HIS A 280 -19.45 -6.38 -14.18
C HIS A 280 -20.50 -5.54 -13.42
N GLY A 281 -21.18 -6.14 -12.43
CA GLY A 281 -22.16 -5.43 -11.62
C GLY A 281 -21.57 -4.31 -10.77
N ASN A 282 -20.39 -4.55 -10.15
CA ASN A 282 -19.72 -3.51 -9.37
C ASN A 282 -19.19 -2.37 -10.24
N LEU A 283 -18.73 -2.67 -11.47
CA LEU A 283 -18.30 -1.65 -12.42
C LEU A 283 -19.48 -0.78 -12.85
N ALA A 284 -20.63 -1.40 -13.19
CA ALA A 284 -21.86 -0.66 -13.48
C ALA A 284 -22.34 0.18 -12.28
N GLY A 285 -22.33 -0.40 -11.09
CA GLY A 285 -22.70 0.29 -9.85
C GLY A 285 -21.75 1.45 -9.50
N TRP A 286 -20.45 1.28 -9.71
CA TRP A 286 -19.48 2.35 -9.53
C TRP A 286 -19.73 3.53 -10.50
N ILE A 287 -20.05 3.27 -11.76
CA ILE A 287 -20.38 4.30 -12.74
C ILE A 287 -21.70 4.99 -12.37
N ALA A 288 -22.70 4.21 -11.97
CA ALA A 288 -24.02 4.73 -11.62
C ALA A 288 -23.98 5.66 -10.40
N ALA A 289 -23.34 5.22 -9.31
CA ALA A 289 -23.42 5.88 -8.02
C ALA A 289 -22.06 5.83 -7.25
N PRO A 290 -20.99 6.47 -7.76
CA PRO A 290 -19.68 6.44 -7.10
C PRO A 290 -19.69 7.11 -5.73
N GLN A 291 -20.60 8.03 -5.46
CA GLN A 291 -20.74 8.73 -4.18
C GLN A 291 -21.30 7.82 -3.08
N ASP A 292 -22.08 6.79 -3.42
CA ASP A 292 -22.63 5.84 -2.44
C ASP A 292 -21.55 4.85 -1.97
N ILE A 293 -20.56 4.57 -2.84
CA ILE A 293 -19.43 3.66 -2.54
C ILE A 293 -18.28 4.42 -1.89
N LYS A 294 -18.02 5.64 -2.35
CA LYS A 294 -16.86 6.44 -1.95
C LYS A 294 -17.23 7.94 -1.92
N PRO A 295 -17.97 8.39 -0.89
CA PRO A 295 -18.45 9.76 -0.78
C PRO A 295 -17.31 10.79 -0.84
N GLY A 296 -17.51 11.88 -1.60
CA GLY A 296 -16.53 12.95 -1.77
C GLY A 296 -15.43 12.65 -2.81
N ASN A 297 -15.56 11.58 -3.60
CA ASN A 297 -14.73 11.40 -4.80
C ASN A 297 -15.16 12.37 -5.92
N ALA A 298 -14.25 12.64 -6.87
CA ALA A 298 -14.50 13.61 -7.94
C ALA A 298 -15.32 13.04 -9.13
N MET A 299 -15.59 11.73 -9.19
CA MET A 299 -16.34 11.11 -10.29
C MET A 299 -17.83 11.43 -10.15
N PRO A 300 -18.49 12.01 -11.18
CA PRO A 300 -19.93 12.26 -11.15
C PRO A 300 -20.74 10.96 -11.17
N ALA A 301 -21.95 11.00 -10.64
CA ALA A 301 -22.90 9.90 -10.68
C ALA A 301 -23.72 9.93 -11.98
N TYR A 302 -23.83 8.78 -12.65
CA TYR A 302 -24.49 8.66 -13.95
C TYR A 302 -25.86 7.97 -13.88
N ALA A 303 -26.33 7.53 -12.72
CA ALA A 303 -27.63 6.85 -12.57
C ALA A 303 -28.85 7.65 -13.07
N ARG A 304 -28.75 8.99 -13.12
CA ARG A 304 -29.84 9.87 -13.57
C ARG A 304 -29.70 10.33 -15.02
N SER A 305 -28.53 10.15 -15.64
CA SER A 305 -28.22 10.64 -16.99
C SER A 305 -28.07 9.53 -18.03
N LEU A 306 -27.85 8.28 -17.58
CA LEU A 306 -27.76 7.11 -18.44
C LEU A 306 -28.90 6.12 -18.14
N GLU A 307 -29.45 5.52 -19.19
CA GLU A 307 -30.40 4.41 -19.05
C GLU A 307 -29.67 3.15 -18.55
N GLY A 308 -30.39 2.23 -17.92
CA GLY A 308 -29.82 1.00 -17.38
C GLY A 308 -29.12 0.15 -18.44
N SER A 309 -29.67 0.09 -19.65
CA SER A 309 -29.08 -0.59 -20.81
C SER A 309 -27.73 0.01 -21.22
N ASP A 310 -27.61 1.34 -21.21
CA ASP A 310 -26.39 2.06 -21.55
C ASP A 310 -25.32 1.92 -20.45
N LEU A 311 -25.72 1.93 -19.18
CA LEU A 311 -24.82 1.63 -18.06
C LEU A 311 -24.23 0.22 -18.17
N LEU A 312 -25.05 -0.79 -18.50
CA LEU A 312 -24.59 -2.17 -18.68
C LEU A 312 -23.69 -2.31 -19.90
N ALA A 313 -24.04 -1.71 -21.04
CA ALA A 313 -23.21 -1.70 -22.24
C ALA A 313 -21.84 -1.05 -21.98
N LEU A 314 -21.82 0.08 -21.26
CA LEU A 314 -20.59 0.75 -20.85
C LEU A 314 -19.71 -0.15 -19.94
N ALA A 315 -20.33 -0.80 -18.95
CA ALA A 315 -19.63 -1.74 -18.07
C ALA A 315 -19.10 -2.97 -18.84
N THR A 316 -19.86 -3.47 -19.82
CA THR A 316 -19.43 -4.58 -20.70
C THR A 316 -18.20 -4.17 -21.51
N TRP A 317 -18.21 -3.01 -22.17
CA TRP A 317 -17.05 -2.55 -22.93
C TRP A 317 -15.85 -2.30 -22.01
N LEU A 318 -15.98 -1.57 -20.91
CA LEU A 318 -14.86 -1.34 -19.99
C LEU A 318 -14.32 -2.65 -19.38
N GLY A 319 -15.19 -3.60 -19.11
CA GLY A 319 -14.81 -4.94 -18.61
C GLY A 319 -14.06 -5.77 -19.65
N SER A 320 -14.21 -5.50 -20.95
CA SER A 320 -13.47 -6.14 -22.04
C SER A 320 -12.05 -5.59 -22.24
N LEU A 321 -11.75 -4.41 -21.68
CA LEU A 321 -10.43 -3.77 -21.74
C LEU A 321 -9.41 -4.47 -20.84
N ARG A 322 -8.83 -5.56 -21.32
CA ARG A 322 -7.89 -6.43 -20.60
C ARG A 322 -6.50 -6.49 -21.24
#